data_2d669b003c34d79d8bf2bf195712651c
#
_entry.id   2d669b003c34d79d8bf2bf195712651c
#
_cell.length_a   1.000
_cell.length_b   1.000
_cell.length_c   1.000
_cell.angle_alpha   90.00
_cell.angle_beta   90.00
_cell.angle_gamma   90.00
#
_symmetry.space_group_name_H-M   'P 1'
#
loop_
_entity.id
_entity.type
_entity.pdbx_description
1 polymer ?
#
loop_
_entity_poly.entity_id
_entity_poly.type
_entity_poly.pdbx_seq_one_letter_code
_entity_poly.pdbx_strand_id
1 'polypeptide(L)'
;MKFYSYDYVLSQISQQNLVMVIMSILLVLVTAFFAFKAYKDKRGSKFRELSIISVLILVAVVLIGISNFQNNQSNDNQFRSSLYFIEVVSKELGVDKEDVYVNTSDTTDGAIIKVDKQFYRAISGTDPDSYLLEKMDLYKTDVELVEVEK
;
A
#
# COMPACT_ATOMS: atom_id res chain seq x y z
N MET A 1 3.63 21.06 6.27
CA MET A 1 2.52 20.09 6.20
C MET A 1 2.59 19.43 4.83
N LYS A 2 2.58 18.09 4.77
CA LYS A 2 2.71 17.36 3.50
C LYS A 2 1.34 17.12 2.90
N PHE A 3 1.25 17.27 1.58
CA PHE A 3 0.08 16.97 0.79
C PHE A 3 0.45 16.03 -0.34
N TYR A 4 -0.30 14.97 -0.51
CA TYR A 4 -0.05 13.89 -1.44
C TYR A 4 -0.97 14.01 -2.65
N SER A 5 -0.38 13.89 -3.85
CA SER A 5 -1.14 13.86 -5.10
C SER A 5 -1.88 12.54 -5.30
N TYR A 6 -2.88 12.52 -6.17
CA TYR A 6 -3.59 11.31 -6.59
C TYR A 6 -2.63 10.23 -7.12
N ASP A 7 -1.70 10.61 -7.99
CA ASP A 7 -0.72 9.70 -8.58
C ASP A 7 0.22 9.09 -7.54
N TYR A 8 0.63 9.89 -6.54
CA TYR A 8 1.45 9.39 -5.44
C TYR A 8 0.70 8.32 -4.63
N VAL A 9 -0.54 8.58 -4.23
CA VAL A 9 -1.37 7.61 -3.49
C VAL A 9 -1.60 6.35 -4.33
N LEU A 10 -1.85 6.49 -5.63
CA LEU A 10 -2.01 5.37 -6.55
C LEU A 10 -0.74 4.52 -6.66
N SER A 11 0.44 5.15 -6.72
CA SER A 11 1.72 4.45 -6.80
C SER A 11 2.02 3.58 -5.58
N GLN A 12 1.49 3.94 -4.40
CA GLN A 12 1.68 3.18 -3.18
C GLN A 12 0.94 1.82 -3.19
N ILE A 13 -0.15 1.70 -3.93
CA ILE A 13 -0.93 0.45 -4.01
C ILE A 13 -0.21 -0.65 -4.81
N SER A 14 0.57 -0.31 -5.80
CA SER A 14 1.01 -1.27 -6.84
C SER A 14 2.39 -1.90 -6.63
N GLN A 15 3.33 -1.29 -5.89
CA GLN A 15 4.75 -1.69 -5.98
C GLN A 15 5.19 -2.82 -5.03
N GLN A 16 4.53 -3.02 -3.90
CA GLN A 16 5.04 -3.96 -2.88
C GLN A 16 4.81 -5.44 -3.18
N ASN A 17 3.78 -5.77 -3.96
CA ASN A 17 3.39 -7.16 -4.17
C ASN A 17 4.26 -7.93 -5.17
N LEU A 18 4.81 -7.28 -6.20
CA LEU A 18 5.54 -7.96 -7.28
C LEU A 18 6.88 -8.56 -6.80
N VAL A 19 7.63 -7.83 -6.00
CA VAL A 19 8.92 -8.29 -5.45
C VAL A 19 8.70 -9.49 -4.52
N MET A 20 7.68 -9.44 -3.66
CA MET A 20 7.33 -10.56 -2.77
C MET A 20 6.93 -11.81 -3.55
N VAL A 21 6.14 -11.67 -4.61
CA VAL A 21 5.75 -12.80 -5.47
C VAL A 21 6.96 -13.44 -6.13
N ILE A 22 7.85 -12.64 -6.72
CA ILE A 22 9.08 -13.15 -7.36
C ILE A 22 9.96 -13.89 -6.34
N MET A 23 10.19 -13.32 -5.17
CA MET A 23 10.99 -13.94 -4.10
C MET A 23 10.36 -15.25 -3.62
N SER A 24 9.04 -15.31 -3.49
CA SER A 24 8.32 -16.53 -3.09
C SER A 24 8.46 -17.64 -4.12
N ILE A 25 8.32 -17.33 -5.41
CA ILE A 25 8.49 -18.29 -6.51
C ILE A 25 9.92 -18.85 -6.51
N LEU A 26 10.91 -17.98 -6.38
CA LEU A 26 12.32 -18.38 -6.36
C LEU A 26 12.62 -19.33 -5.19
N LEU A 27 12.08 -19.05 -4.01
CA LEU A 27 12.23 -19.87 -2.82
C LEU A 27 11.61 -21.27 -3.02
N VAL A 28 10.41 -21.34 -3.62
CA VAL A 28 9.74 -22.63 -3.94
C VAL A 28 10.59 -23.44 -4.90
N LEU A 29 11.17 -22.84 -5.94
CA LEU A 29 12.04 -23.52 -6.89
C LEU A 29 13.30 -24.08 -6.24
N VAL A 30 13.94 -23.31 -5.35
CA VAL A 30 15.13 -23.75 -4.59
C VAL A 30 14.77 -24.94 -3.69
N THR A 31 13.65 -24.86 -2.98
CA THR A 31 13.19 -25.94 -2.11
C THR A 31 12.89 -27.22 -2.88
N ALA A 32 12.20 -27.10 -4.02
CA ALA A 32 11.91 -28.23 -4.92
C ALA A 32 13.20 -28.87 -5.46
N PHE A 33 14.20 -28.07 -5.79
CA PHE A 33 15.50 -28.57 -6.25
C PHE A 33 16.22 -29.41 -5.18
N PHE A 34 16.28 -28.92 -3.93
CA PHE A 34 16.89 -29.67 -2.84
C PHE A 34 16.10 -30.92 -2.46
N ALA A 35 14.77 -30.87 -2.48
CA ALA A 35 13.93 -32.03 -2.23
C ALA A 35 14.13 -33.11 -3.31
N PHE A 36 14.21 -32.70 -4.60
CA PHE A 36 14.47 -33.63 -5.70
C PHE A 36 15.85 -34.31 -5.57
N LYS A 37 16.89 -33.54 -5.24
CA LYS A 37 18.24 -34.09 -4.98
C LYS A 37 18.25 -35.03 -3.77
N ALA A 38 17.59 -34.69 -2.69
CA ALA A 38 17.49 -35.56 -1.49
C ALA A 38 16.77 -36.87 -1.80
N TYR A 39 15.73 -36.83 -2.67
CA TYR A 39 15.01 -38.03 -3.09
C TYR A 39 15.88 -38.94 -3.97
N LYS A 40 16.67 -38.37 -4.86
CA LYS A 40 17.55 -39.14 -5.78
C LYS A 40 18.75 -39.73 -5.08
N ASP A 41 19.33 -39.02 -4.11
CA ASP A 41 20.54 -39.45 -3.36
C ASP A 41 20.14 -40.00 -1.98
N LYS A 42 19.69 -41.26 -1.98
CA LYS A 42 19.25 -41.96 -0.75
C LYS A 42 20.34 -42.19 0.30
N ARG A 43 21.63 -42.09 -0.07
CA ARG A 43 22.78 -42.35 0.82
C ARG A 43 23.45 -41.08 1.34
N GLY A 44 23.15 -39.91 0.76
CA GLY A 44 23.77 -38.64 1.16
C GLY A 44 23.01 -37.97 2.31
N SER A 45 23.56 -38.03 3.54
CA SER A 45 22.98 -37.33 4.70
C SER A 45 22.86 -35.81 4.47
N LYS A 46 23.82 -35.20 3.78
CA LYS A 46 23.93 -33.76 3.58
C LYS A 46 22.73 -33.14 2.83
N PHE A 47 22.27 -33.78 1.76
CA PHE A 47 21.11 -33.25 0.99
C PHE A 47 19.81 -33.41 1.74
N ARG A 48 19.69 -34.42 2.59
CA ARG A 48 18.54 -34.63 3.46
C ARG A 48 18.42 -33.53 4.54
N GLU A 49 19.54 -33.21 5.17
CA GLU A 49 19.62 -32.13 6.17
C GLU A 49 19.35 -30.76 5.54
N LEU A 50 19.94 -30.48 4.36
CA LEU A 50 19.67 -29.25 3.60
C LEU A 50 18.21 -29.15 3.17
N SER A 51 17.57 -30.26 2.79
CA SER A 51 16.15 -30.29 2.44
C SER A 51 15.27 -29.94 3.66
N ILE A 52 15.57 -30.47 4.84
CA ILE A 52 14.81 -30.17 6.06
C ILE A 52 14.95 -28.67 6.42
N ILE A 53 16.19 -28.14 6.37
CA ILE A 53 16.44 -26.71 6.64
C ILE A 53 15.69 -25.84 5.63
N SER A 54 15.73 -26.21 4.34
CA SER A 54 15.04 -25.46 3.28
C SER A 54 13.52 -25.44 3.47
N VAL A 55 12.92 -26.57 3.89
CA VAL A 55 11.49 -26.63 4.23
C VAL A 55 11.14 -25.75 5.43
N LEU A 56 11.98 -25.75 6.48
CA LEU A 56 11.77 -24.89 7.65
C LEU A 56 11.84 -23.41 7.30
N ILE A 57 12.79 -23.01 6.44
CA ILE A 57 12.89 -21.64 5.93
C ILE A 57 11.65 -21.29 5.11
N LEU A 58 11.17 -22.19 4.25
CA LEU A 58 9.96 -21.97 3.45
C LEU A 58 8.74 -21.75 4.36
N VAL A 59 8.56 -22.57 5.39
CA VAL A 59 7.47 -22.40 6.36
C VAL A 59 7.57 -21.05 7.06
N ALA A 60 8.76 -20.65 7.51
CA ALA A 60 8.97 -19.35 8.15
C ALA A 60 8.62 -18.19 7.20
N VAL A 61 9.05 -18.24 5.95
CA VAL A 61 8.74 -17.20 4.95
C VAL A 61 7.25 -17.15 4.62
N VAL A 62 6.55 -18.30 4.56
CA VAL A 62 5.11 -18.35 4.37
C VAL A 62 4.38 -17.69 5.55
N LEU A 63 4.78 -17.96 6.79
CA LEU A 63 4.20 -17.34 7.98
C LEU A 63 4.38 -15.81 7.99
N ILE A 64 5.59 -15.34 7.66
CA ILE A 64 5.89 -13.92 7.52
C ILE A 64 5.06 -13.31 6.36
N GLY A 65 4.95 -14.03 5.24
CA GLY A 65 4.16 -13.61 4.09
C GLY A 65 2.68 -13.42 4.42
N ILE A 66 2.08 -14.33 5.20
CA ILE A 66 0.69 -14.22 5.65
C ILE A 66 0.51 -13.00 6.56
N SER A 67 1.43 -12.76 7.49
CA SER A 67 1.37 -11.59 8.37
C SER A 67 1.49 -10.28 7.59
N ASN A 68 2.43 -10.21 6.66
CA ASN A 68 2.60 -9.04 5.80
C ASN A 68 1.43 -8.83 4.84
N PHE A 69 0.83 -9.92 4.34
CA PHE A 69 -0.35 -9.83 3.48
C PHE A 69 -1.54 -9.20 4.21
N GLN A 70 -1.78 -9.57 5.47
CA GLN A 70 -2.84 -8.96 6.27
C GLN A 70 -2.59 -7.47 6.53
N ASN A 71 -1.34 -7.08 6.84
CA ASN A 71 -0.99 -5.69 7.04
C ASN A 71 -1.07 -4.88 5.73
N ASN A 72 -0.61 -5.44 4.61
CA ASN A 72 -0.67 -4.79 3.31
C ASN A 72 -2.12 -4.65 2.82
N GLN A 73 -2.98 -5.63 3.07
CA GLN A 73 -4.40 -5.53 2.72
C GLN A 73 -5.10 -4.40 3.49
N SER A 74 -4.73 -4.18 4.75
CA SER A 74 -5.23 -3.05 5.53
C SER A 74 -4.77 -1.72 4.94
N ASN A 75 -3.48 -1.60 4.61
CA ASN A 75 -2.92 -0.40 3.98
C ASN A 75 -3.49 -0.16 2.58
N ASP A 76 -3.59 -1.21 1.75
CA ASP A 76 -4.20 -1.12 0.41
C ASP A 76 -5.66 -0.65 0.49
N ASN A 77 -6.41 -1.11 1.46
CA ASN A 77 -7.79 -0.66 1.67
C ASN A 77 -7.84 0.82 2.08
N GLN A 78 -6.90 1.28 2.90
CA GLN A 78 -6.79 2.70 3.27
C GLN A 78 -6.46 3.57 2.05
N PHE A 79 -5.46 3.19 1.25
CA PHE A 79 -5.11 3.91 0.02
C PHE A 79 -6.27 3.92 -0.99
N ARG A 80 -6.97 2.81 -1.16
CA ARG A 80 -8.15 2.74 -2.02
C ARG A 80 -9.29 3.65 -1.52
N SER A 81 -9.51 3.68 -0.22
CA SER A 81 -10.47 4.60 0.39
C SER A 81 -10.09 6.06 0.14
N SER A 82 -8.79 6.38 0.28
CA SER A 82 -8.29 7.74 0.00
C SER A 82 -8.41 8.12 -1.48
N LEU A 83 -8.15 7.18 -2.40
CA LEU A 83 -8.36 7.44 -3.84
C LEU A 83 -9.83 7.68 -4.16
N TYR A 84 -10.73 6.85 -3.63
CA TYR A 84 -12.17 7.04 -3.79
C TYR A 84 -12.61 8.40 -3.24
N PHE A 85 -12.09 8.77 -2.07
CA PHE A 85 -12.36 10.07 -1.47
C PHE A 85 -11.90 11.23 -2.37
N ILE A 86 -10.68 11.17 -2.92
CA ILE A 86 -10.18 12.18 -3.86
C ILE A 86 -11.09 12.27 -5.09
N GLU A 87 -11.54 11.14 -5.64
CA GLU A 87 -12.45 11.10 -6.79
C GLU A 87 -13.82 11.72 -6.48
N VAL A 88 -14.38 11.44 -5.30
CA VAL A 88 -15.64 12.06 -4.86
C VAL A 88 -15.49 13.57 -4.70
N VAL A 89 -14.41 14.01 -4.05
CA VAL A 89 -14.13 15.45 -3.84
C VAL A 89 -13.89 16.16 -5.16
N SER A 90 -13.13 15.58 -6.08
CA SER A 90 -12.85 16.16 -7.39
C SER A 90 -14.14 16.37 -8.19
N LYS A 91 -15.04 15.40 -8.13
CA LYS A 91 -16.34 15.46 -8.80
C LYS A 91 -17.26 16.52 -8.19
N GLU A 92 -17.28 16.63 -6.86
CA GLU A 92 -18.11 17.60 -6.15
C GLU A 92 -17.63 19.04 -6.38
N LEU A 93 -16.32 19.25 -6.41
CA LEU A 93 -15.71 20.56 -6.67
C LEU A 93 -15.58 20.89 -8.15
N GLY A 94 -15.85 19.93 -9.06
CA GLY A 94 -15.76 20.12 -10.52
C GLY A 94 -14.32 20.35 -11.00
N VAL A 95 -13.32 19.75 -10.36
CA VAL A 95 -11.90 19.84 -10.68
C VAL A 95 -11.33 18.48 -11.09
N ASP A 96 -10.20 18.47 -11.78
CA ASP A 96 -9.52 17.22 -12.09
C ASP A 96 -8.91 16.60 -10.82
N LYS A 97 -8.98 15.28 -10.72
CA LYS A 97 -8.44 14.53 -9.56
C LYS A 97 -6.94 14.72 -9.35
N GLU A 98 -6.21 15.07 -10.41
CA GLU A 98 -4.77 15.36 -10.38
C GLU A 98 -4.47 16.71 -9.69
N ASP A 99 -5.45 17.62 -9.62
CA ASP A 99 -5.35 18.92 -8.95
C ASP A 99 -5.76 18.85 -7.46
N VAL A 100 -6.20 17.68 -7.00
CA VAL A 100 -6.63 17.46 -5.61
C VAL A 100 -5.49 16.82 -4.82
N TYR A 101 -5.06 17.50 -3.76
CA TYR A 101 -4.04 17.02 -2.84
C TYR A 101 -4.64 16.82 -1.46
N VAL A 102 -4.27 15.72 -0.80
CA VAL A 102 -4.73 15.38 0.55
C VAL A 102 -3.56 15.30 1.52
N ASN A 103 -3.76 15.76 2.75
CA ASN A 103 -2.70 15.74 3.77
C ASN A 103 -2.52 14.39 4.46
N THR A 104 -3.41 13.45 4.21
CA THR A 104 -3.37 12.10 4.80
C THR A 104 -3.82 11.05 3.80
N SER A 105 -3.22 9.89 3.89
CA SER A 105 -3.61 8.69 3.13
C SER A 105 -4.38 7.67 3.98
N ASP A 106 -4.54 7.94 5.28
CA ASP A 106 -5.02 6.93 6.23
C ASP A 106 -6.48 7.13 6.63
N THR A 107 -6.92 8.38 6.76
CA THR A 107 -8.27 8.71 7.21
C THR A 107 -8.90 9.78 6.34
N THR A 108 -10.20 9.65 6.09
CA THR A 108 -10.97 10.66 5.36
C THR A 108 -11.56 11.71 6.30
N ASP A 109 -11.86 11.32 7.54
CA ASP A 109 -12.39 12.25 8.55
C ASP A 109 -11.31 13.19 9.09
N GLY A 110 -11.56 14.48 8.99
CA GLY A 110 -10.61 15.52 9.37
C GLY A 110 -9.49 15.73 8.34
N ALA A 111 -9.50 15.04 7.20
CA ALA A 111 -8.53 15.23 6.13
C ALA A 111 -8.59 16.67 5.61
N ILE A 112 -7.43 17.26 5.39
CA ILE A 112 -7.31 18.57 4.76
C ILE A 112 -7.02 18.35 3.27
N ILE A 113 -7.82 18.97 2.45
CA ILE A 113 -7.76 18.91 1.00
C ILE A 113 -7.27 20.26 0.50
N LYS A 114 -6.32 20.23 -0.41
CA LYS A 114 -5.85 21.40 -1.13
C LYS A 114 -6.26 21.29 -2.60
N VAL A 115 -6.95 22.28 -3.09
CA VAL A 115 -7.28 22.45 -4.51
C VAL A 115 -6.86 23.86 -4.90
N ASP A 116 -5.94 23.98 -5.82
CA ASP A 116 -5.31 25.24 -6.21
C ASP A 116 -4.75 26.00 -5.00
N LYS A 117 -5.38 27.12 -4.66
CA LYS A 117 -5.03 27.99 -3.53
C LYS A 117 -6.01 27.88 -2.35
N GLN A 118 -6.98 26.98 -2.45
CA GLN A 118 -8.00 26.81 -1.44
C GLN A 118 -7.79 25.54 -0.64
N PHE A 119 -8.18 25.62 0.62
CA PHE A 119 -8.11 24.48 1.52
C PHE A 119 -9.51 24.15 2.04
N TYR A 120 -9.78 22.86 2.15
CA TYR A 120 -11.02 22.33 2.65
C TYR A 120 -10.72 21.29 3.72
N ARG A 121 -11.56 21.21 4.71
CA ARG A 121 -11.56 20.15 5.71
C ARG A 121 -12.72 19.21 5.44
N ALA A 122 -12.45 17.93 5.35
CA ALA A 122 -13.49 16.92 5.26
C ALA A 122 -13.99 16.55 6.66
N ILE A 123 -15.28 16.49 6.80
CA ILE A 123 -15.97 16.03 8.00
C ILE A 123 -16.87 14.89 7.56
N SER A 124 -16.68 13.71 8.14
CA SER A 124 -17.52 12.54 7.82
C SER A 124 -18.97 12.81 8.20
N GLY A 125 -19.87 12.51 7.28
CA GLY A 125 -21.29 12.58 7.51
C GLY A 125 -21.84 11.34 8.26
N THR A 126 -23.13 11.24 8.34
CA THR A 126 -23.83 10.13 9.00
C THR A 126 -23.77 8.84 8.15
N ASP A 127 -23.72 8.99 6.83
CA ASP A 127 -23.56 7.88 5.89
C ASP A 127 -22.08 7.67 5.57
N PRO A 128 -21.63 6.41 5.36
CA PRO A 128 -20.21 6.08 5.14
C PRO A 128 -19.54 6.81 3.96
N ASP A 129 -20.34 7.19 2.96
CA ASP A 129 -19.86 7.84 1.73
C ASP A 129 -20.24 9.33 1.65
N SER A 130 -20.73 9.91 2.76
CA SER A 130 -21.11 11.33 2.81
C SER A 130 -20.05 12.14 3.54
N TYR A 131 -19.64 13.25 2.93
CA TYR A 131 -18.65 14.19 3.48
C TYR A 131 -19.16 15.62 3.39
N LEU A 132 -18.98 16.37 4.46
CA LEU A 132 -19.11 17.80 4.45
C LEU A 132 -17.74 18.42 4.18
N LEU A 133 -17.66 19.30 3.19
CA LEU A 133 -16.44 20.04 2.88
C LEU A 133 -16.55 21.45 3.47
N GLU A 134 -15.76 21.72 4.51
CA GLU A 134 -15.68 23.03 5.12
C GLU A 134 -14.47 23.78 4.57
N LYS A 135 -14.71 24.95 3.96
CA LYS A 135 -13.64 25.82 3.47
C LYS A 135 -12.88 26.41 4.64
N MET A 136 -11.55 26.34 4.60
CA MET A 136 -10.68 26.83 5.65
C MET A 136 -9.48 27.61 5.10
N ASP A 137 -8.93 28.49 5.93
CA ASP A 137 -7.68 29.19 5.66
C ASP A 137 -6.56 28.64 6.55
N LEU A 138 -5.44 28.26 5.95
CA LEU A 138 -4.24 27.86 6.70
C LEU A 138 -3.36 29.07 6.98
N TYR A 139 -3.09 29.32 8.26
CA TYR A 139 -2.25 30.44 8.70
C TYR A 139 -0.85 29.97 9.11
N LYS A 140 0.18 30.59 8.50
CA LYS A 140 1.62 30.29 8.79
C LYS A 140 2.01 28.82 8.69
N THR A 141 1.47 28.09 7.72
CA THR A 141 1.79 26.68 7.51
C THR A 141 2.63 26.53 6.25
N ASP A 142 3.81 25.92 6.39
CA ASP A 142 4.59 25.50 5.22
C ASP A 142 3.91 24.30 4.57
N VAL A 143 3.59 24.44 3.30
CA VAL A 143 2.93 23.41 2.48
C VAL A 143 3.97 22.76 1.57
N GLU A 144 4.16 21.48 1.72
CA GLU A 144 5.02 20.64 0.88
C GLU A 144 4.14 19.72 0.04
N LEU A 145 4.25 19.79 -1.29
CA LEU A 145 3.55 18.90 -2.21
C LEU A 145 4.42 17.69 -2.51
N VAL A 146 3.84 16.50 -2.35
CA VAL A 146 4.50 15.22 -2.64
C VAL A 146 3.86 14.63 -3.88
N GLU A 147 4.62 14.60 -4.96
CA GLU A 147 4.22 14.07 -6.27
C GLU A 147 5.13 12.91 -6.65
N VAL A 148 4.71 12.10 -7.62
CA VAL A 148 5.58 11.08 -8.21
C VAL A 148 6.58 11.77 -9.13
N GLU A 149 7.88 11.61 -8.87
CA GLU A 149 8.90 12.03 -9.83
C GLU A 149 8.70 11.25 -11.15
N LYS A 150 8.49 12.02 -12.22
CA LYS A 150 8.36 11.48 -13.59
C LYS A 150 9.72 11.16 -14.18
#